data_2015b5539a70f8a64b991a36d1f22e62
#
_entry.id   2015b5539a70f8a64b991a36d1f22e62
#
_cell.length_a   1.000
_cell.length_b   1.000
_cell.length_c   1.000
_cell.angle_alpha   90.00
_cell.angle_beta   90.00
_cell.angle_gamma   90.00
#
_symmetry.space_group_name_H-M   'P 1'
#
loop_
_entity.id
_entity.type
_entity.pdbx_description
1 polymer ?
#
loop_
_entity_poly.entity_id
_entity_poly.type
_entity_poly.pdbx_seq_one_letter_code
_entity_poly.pdbx_strand_id
1 'polypeptide(L)'
;MTQSFAEMSARERLAAIVDAGSFHEWLPPSERVTSPHLAQLGVPAAFDDGVAIGRAMLAGRRIFVAAQEGAFMGGGVGEVHGAKLVGLLQRALRDRPDAVVLLAESGGVRLHEANAGLIAVSEVMRALLDVRAAGIATVLLIGGENGCFGGMGIVARCADTVVMSDIARHAMSGPEVIESAHGAGEFDSRDRALVWRTTGGKHRWLSGDCDVLVDDDPVAFRAAAVAALDVHRPMTLDALQRESALLQLRADTDGDNADAFELWTRLGVHDARAVPDLEADAVRALRPVSVAALANGGA
;
A
#
# COMPACT_ATOMS: atom_id res chain seq x y z
N MET A 1 -26.79 -1.08 1.51
CA MET A 1 -25.56 -0.58 2.16
C MET A 1 -24.42 -1.24 1.44
N THR A 2 -23.53 -0.47 0.84
CA THR A 2 -22.27 -0.98 0.27
C THR A 2 -21.40 -1.46 1.44
N GLN A 3 -20.78 -2.62 1.31
CA GLN A 3 -19.88 -3.16 2.32
C GLN A 3 -18.59 -2.35 2.30
N SER A 4 -18.07 -1.94 3.46
CA SER A 4 -16.79 -1.24 3.57
C SER A 4 -15.65 -2.21 3.18
N PHE A 5 -14.77 -1.77 2.26
CA PHE A 5 -13.58 -2.54 1.89
C PHE A 5 -12.59 -2.63 3.07
N ALA A 6 -12.54 -1.59 3.90
CA ALA A 6 -11.64 -1.55 5.05
C ALA A 6 -12.00 -2.60 6.12
N GLU A 7 -13.29 -2.90 6.30
CA GLU A 7 -13.77 -3.87 7.31
C GLU A 7 -13.67 -5.34 6.85
N MET A 8 -13.35 -5.58 5.57
CA MET A 8 -13.20 -6.93 5.03
C MET A 8 -11.89 -7.58 5.50
N SER A 9 -11.90 -8.90 5.73
CA SER A 9 -10.69 -9.71 5.83
C SER A 9 -9.92 -9.74 4.50
N ALA A 10 -8.65 -10.13 4.53
CA ALA A 10 -7.83 -10.25 3.31
C ALA A 10 -8.49 -11.14 2.24
N ARG A 11 -9.09 -12.27 2.64
CA ARG A 11 -9.74 -13.20 1.72
C ARG A 11 -11.05 -12.66 1.14
N GLU A 12 -11.81 -11.90 1.92
CA GLU A 12 -13.03 -11.23 1.44
C GLU A 12 -12.67 -10.12 0.44
N ARG A 13 -11.68 -9.27 0.75
CA ARG A 13 -11.16 -8.26 -0.18
C ARG A 13 -10.67 -8.90 -1.47
N LEU A 14 -9.89 -9.97 -1.37
CA LEU A 14 -9.41 -10.71 -2.53
C LEU A 14 -10.58 -11.25 -3.37
N ALA A 15 -11.57 -11.87 -2.75
CA ALA A 15 -12.75 -12.38 -3.44
C ALA A 15 -13.58 -11.28 -4.13
N ALA A 16 -13.60 -10.07 -3.54
CA ALA A 16 -14.28 -8.91 -4.13
C ALA A 16 -13.54 -8.33 -5.35
N ILE A 17 -12.21 -8.45 -5.37
CA ILE A 17 -11.38 -7.91 -6.47
C ILE A 17 -11.32 -8.85 -7.66
N VAL A 18 -11.08 -10.15 -7.47
CA VAL A 18 -10.85 -11.10 -8.57
C VAL A 18 -12.17 -11.61 -9.19
N ASP A 19 -12.08 -12.23 -10.34
CA ASP A 19 -13.23 -12.86 -10.98
C ASP A 19 -13.71 -14.05 -10.13
N ALA A 20 -15.02 -14.18 -9.96
CA ALA A 20 -15.63 -15.16 -9.06
C ALA A 20 -15.11 -16.58 -9.32
N GLY A 21 -14.66 -17.26 -8.27
CA GLY A 21 -14.15 -18.64 -8.33
C GLY A 21 -12.80 -18.81 -9.04
N SER A 22 -12.15 -17.74 -9.46
CA SER A 22 -10.87 -17.79 -10.20
C SER A 22 -9.63 -17.89 -9.32
N PHE A 23 -9.74 -17.55 -8.04
CA PHE A 23 -8.59 -17.55 -7.14
C PHE A 23 -8.13 -18.98 -6.82
N HIS A 24 -6.85 -19.19 -6.97
CA HIS A 24 -6.19 -20.45 -6.67
C HIS A 24 -5.01 -20.16 -5.71
N GLU A 25 -5.24 -20.43 -4.44
CA GLU A 25 -4.28 -20.13 -3.37
C GLU A 25 -3.08 -21.08 -3.44
N TRP A 26 -1.89 -20.53 -3.24
CA TRP A 26 -0.66 -21.28 -3.03
C TRP A 26 -0.26 -21.22 -1.56
N LEU A 27 0.22 -22.33 -1.02
CA LEU A 27 0.61 -22.43 0.39
C LEU A 27 -0.51 -21.95 1.33
N PRO A 28 -1.72 -22.56 1.23
CA PRO A 28 -2.84 -22.19 2.10
C PRO A 28 -2.54 -22.52 3.57
N PRO A 29 -3.34 -22.06 4.53
CA PRO A 29 -3.17 -22.35 5.95
C PRO A 29 -3.07 -23.83 6.31
N SER A 30 -3.65 -24.71 5.50
CA SER A 30 -3.55 -26.16 5.67
C SER A 30 -2.12 -26.71 5.54
N GLU A 31 -1.24 -26.01 4.84
CA GLU A 31 0.18 -26.37 4.71
C GLU A 31 0.97 -26.07 6.00
N ARG A 32 0.42 -25.27 6.91
CA ARG A 32 0.97 -25.00 8.24
C ARG A 32 2.44 -24.57 8.22
N VAL A 33 2.80 -23.68 7.28
CA VAL A 33 4.18 -23.17 7.15
C VAL A 33 4.54 -22.32 8.36
N THR A 34 5.68 -22.61 8.98
CA THR A 34 6.18 -21.91 10.16
C THR A 34 7.58 -21.33 9.90
N SER A 35 7.90 -20.21 10.55
CA SER A 35 9.24 -19.65 10.51
C SER A 35 10.21 -20.55 11.28
N PRO A 36 11.35 -20.97 10.67
CA PRO A 36 12.37 -21.76 11.36
C PRO A 36 13.08 -20.98 12.46
N HIS A 37 13.02 -19.64 12.46
CA HIS A 37 13.68 -18.81 13.46
C HIS A 37 12.90 -18.71 14.78
N LEU A 38 11.59 -18.95 14.80
CA LEU A 38 10.79 -18.84 16.03
C LEU A 38 11.30 -19.73 17.15
N ALA A 39 11.64 -20.99 16.84
CA ALA A 39 12.19 -21.92 17.82
C ALA A 39 13.55 -21.45 18.37
N GLN A 40 14.41 -20.85 17.54
CA GLN A 40 15.71 -20.32 17.94
C GLN A 40 15.61 -19.10 18.85
N LEU A 41 14.54 -18.32 18.69
CA LEU A 41 14.24 -17.11 19.49
C LEU A 41 13.48 -17.42 20.78
N GLY A 42 13.15 -18.69 21.03
CA GLY A 42 12.33 -19.11 22.19
C GLY A 42 10.86 -18.68 22.07
N VAL A 43 10.41 -18.33 20.88
CA VAL A 43 9.02 -17.94 20.61
C VAL A 43 8.22 -19.19 20.22
N PRO A 44 6.98 -19.35 20.70
CA PRO A 44 6.13 -20.47 20.30
C PRO A 44 5.95 -20.54 18.78
N ALA A 45 6.17 -21.70 18.19
CA ALA A 45 5.95 -21.90 16.76
C ALA A 45 4.45 -21.86 16.46
N ALA A 46 4.05 -20.96 15.56
CA ALA A 46 2.73 -20.91 14.99
C ALA A 46 2.83 -20.89 13.46
N PHE A 47 1.86 -21.47 12.78
CA PHE A 47 1.81 -21.33 11.32
C PHE A 47 1.41 -19.91 10.93
N ASP A 48 1.96 -19.44 9.81
CA ASP A 48 1.76 -18.08 9.33
C ASP A 48 0.64 -18.02 8.28
N ASP A 49 -0.46 -17.42 8.64
CA ASP A 49 -1.58 -17.08 7.73
C ASP A 49 -1.72 -15.57 7.47
N GLY A 50 -0.67 -14.81 7.70
CA GLY A 50 -0.68 -13.35 7.54
C GLY A 50 -0.75 -12.85 6.10
N VAL A 51 -0.62 -13.74 5.09
CA VAL A 51 -0.77 -13.38 3.68
C VAL A 51 -1.29 -14.56 2.85
N ALA A 52 -2.37 -14.35 2.11
CA ALA A 52 -2.83 -15.25 1.06
C ALA A 52 -2.14 -14.86 -0.26
N ILE A 53 -1.57 -15.85 -0.96
CA ILE A 53 -0.93 -15.65 -2.27
C ILE A 53 -1.47 -16.64 -3.29
N GLY A 54 -1.53 -16.25 -4.56
CA GLY A 54 -1.97 -17.18 -5.60
C GLY A 54 -2.09 -16.55 -6.98
N ARG A 55 -2.76 -17.30 -7.86
CA ARG A 55 -3.16 -16.83 -9.18
C ARG A 55 -4.67 -16.62 -9.23
N ALA A 56 -5.10 -15.68 -10.06
CA ALA A 56 -6.51 -15.42 -10.29
C ALA A 56 -6.72 -14.83 -11.69
N MET A 57 -8.00 -14.61 -12.02
CA MET A 57 -8.40 -13.79 -13.15
C MET A 57 -8.96 -12.47 -12.63
N LEU A 58 -8.70 -11.39 -13.33
CA LEU A 58 -9.30 -10.08 -13.10
C LEU A 58 -9.73 -9.49 -14.44
N ALA A 59 -11.02 -9.35 -14.63
CA ALA A 59 -11.63 -8.97 -15.90
C ALA A 59 -11.14 -9.84 -17.09
N GLY A 60 -11.07 -11.16 -16.86
CA GLY A 60 -10.62 -12.15 -17.85
C GLY A 60 -9.09 -12.17 -18.08
N ARG A 61 -8.31 -11.36 -17.38
CA ARG A 61 -6.84 -11.31 -17.48
C ARG A 61 -6.20 -12.10 -16.36
N ARG A 62 -5.11 -12.79 -16.68
CA ARG A 62 -4.37 -13.62 -15.71
C ARG A 62 -3.49 -12.77 -14.82
N ILE A 63 -3.77 -12.77 -13.53
CA ILE A 63 -2.98 -12.04 -12.54
C ILE A 63 -2.37 -12.97 -11.50
N PHE A 64 -1.28 -12.52 -10.89
CA PHE A 64 -0.83 -13.03 -9.60
C PHE A 64 -1.25 -12.05 -8.53
N VAL A 65 -1.72 -12.57 -7.40
CA VAL A 65 -2.33 -11.73 -6.37
C VAL A 65 -1.87 -12.15 -4.98
N ALA A 66 -1.63 -11.16 -4.12
CA ALA A 66 -1.45 -11.36 -2.70
C ALA A 66 -2.37 -10.43 -1.91
N ALA A 67 -2.85 -10.91 -0.75
CA ALA A 67 -3.63 -10.11 0.19
C ALA A 67 -3.10 -10.31 1.61
N GLN A 68 -2.68 -9.21 2.24
CA GLN A 68 -2.19 -9.18 3.62
C GLN A 68 -3.37 -9.16 4.59
N GLU A 69 -3.27 -9.97 5.65
CA GLU A 69 -4.30 -10.10 6.69
C GLU A 69 -3.95 -9.23 7.90
N GLY A 70 -4.67 -8.09 8.01
CA GLY A 70 -4.45 -7.15 9.11
C GLY A 70 -4.78 -7.71 10.49
N ALA A 71 -5.76 -8.62 10.57
CA ALA A 71 -6.12 -9.29 11.83
C ALA A 71 -5.02 -10.25 12.31
N PHE A 72 -4.12 -10.69 11.43
CA PHE A 72 -2.99 -11.52 11.80
C PHE A 72 -1.77 -10.64 12.14
N MET A 73 -1.53 -10.43 13.43
CA MET A 73 -0.39 -9.67 13.97
C MET A 73 -0.26 -8.25 13.37
N GLY A 74 -1.40 -7.57 13.18
CA GLY A 74 -1.45 -6.23 12.60
C GLY A 74 -0.95 -6.15 11.16
N GLY A 75 -1.00 -7.25 10.40
CA GLY A 75 -0.44 -7.32 9.05
C GLY A 75 1.10 -7.24 9.00
N GLY A 76 1.76 -7.40 10.14
CA GLY A 76 3.22 -7.32 10.23
C GLY A 76 3.92 -8.35 9.35
N VAL A 77 4.96 -7.93 8.63
CA VAL A 77 5.75 -8.81 7.77
C VAL A 77 6.76 -9.59 8.61
N GLY A 78 6.66 -10.93 8.56
CA GLY A 78 7.62 -11.86 9.12
C GLY A 78 8.34 -12.63 8.03
N GLU A 79 9.09 -13.67 8.42
CA GLU A 79 9.90 -14.48 7.52
C GLU A 79 9.05 -15.24 6.49
N VAL A 80 8.05 -16.00 6.96
CA VAL A 80 7.15 -16.77 6.07
C VAL A 80 6.31 -15.84 5.20
N HIS A 81 5.75 -14.80 5.79
CA HIS A 81 4.98 -13.77 5.08
C HIS A 81 5.80 -13.19 3.92
N GLY A 82 7.02 -12.72 4.21
CA GLY A 82 7.89 -12.16 3.17
C GLY A 82 8.33 -13.18 2.14
N ALA A 83 8.66 -14.41 2.56
CA ALA A 83 9.04 -15.49 1.65
C ALA A 83 7.91 -15.86 0.67
N LYS A 84 6.64 -15.86 1.15
CA LYS A 84 5.46 -16.05 0.28
C LYS A 84 5.35 -14.94 -0.77
N LEU A 85 5.51 -13.66 -0.38
CA LEU A 85 5.50 -12.52 -1.30
C LEU A 85 6.65 -12.59 -2.32
N VAL A 86 7.87 -12.85 -1.87
CA VAL A 86 9.04 -13.02 -2.74
C VAL A 86 8.83 -14.16 -3.72
N GLY A 87 8.33 -15.31 -3.25
CA GLY A 87 8.02 -16.46 -4.08
C GLY A 87 6.98 -16.17 -5.16
N LEU A 88 5.91 -15.42 -4.82
CA LEU A 88 4.91 -14.94 -5.77
C LEU A 88 5.56 -14.07 -6.87
N LEU A 89 6.36 -13.09 -6.48
CA LEU A 89 7.01 -12.14 -7.39
C LEU A 89 8.03 -12.83 -8.30
N GLN A 90 8.86 -13.71 -7.75
CA GLN A 90 9.81 -14.51 -8.53
C GLN A 90 9.08 -15.45 -9.51
N ARG A 91 7.94 -15.98 -9.11
CA ARG A 91 7.11 -16.78 -10.00
C ARG A 91 6.49 -15.95 -11.10
N ALA A 92 6.09 -14.69 -10.82
CA ALA A 92 5.60 -13.77 -11.84
C ALA A 92 6.65 -13.51 -12.94
N LEU A 93 7.93 -13.39 -12.58
CA LEU A 93 9.02 -13.26 -13.57
C LEU A 93 9.11 -14.45 -14.52
N ARG A 94 8.85 -15.68 -14.05
CA ARG A 94 8.89 -16.90 -14.86
C ARG A 94 7.64 -17.09 -15.70
N ASP A 95 6.47 -16.97 -15.05
CA ASP A 95 5.18 -17.34 -15.65
C ASP A 95 4.53 -16.20 -16.45
N ARG A 96 5.02 -14.96 -16.29
CA ARG A 96 4.61 -13.76 -17.04
C ARG A 96 3.10 -13.55 -17.02
N PRO A 97 2.47 -13.32 -15.85
CA PRO A 97 1.07 -12.89 -15.80
C PRO A 97 0.91 -11.50 -16.42
N ASP A 98 -0.31 -11.08 -16.70
CA ASP A 98 -0.61 -9.72 -17.19
C ASP A 98 -0.27 -8.65 -16.15
N ALA A 99 -0.48 -8.97 -14.86
CA ALA A 99 -0.13 -8.08 -13.75
C ALA A 99 0.12 -8.85 -12.44
N VAL A 100 0.76 -8.16 -11.49
CA VAL A 100 0.77 -8.53 -10.08
C VAL A 100 -0.05 -7.49 -9.30
N VAL A 101 -1.01 -7.99 -8.50
CA VAL A 101 -1.89 -7.15 -7.67
C VAL A 101 -1.65 -7.49 -6.20
N LEU A 102 -1.28 -6.49 -5.40
CA LEU A 102 -1.03 -6.65 -3.97
C LEU A 102 -2.08 -5.85 -3.18
N LEU A 103 -2.88 -6.53 -2.36
CA LEU A 103 -3.80 -5.90 -1.40
C LEU A 103 -3.02 -5.73 -0.10
N ALA A 104 -2.50 -4.52 0.12
CA ALA A 104 -1.61 -4.24 1.24
C ALA A 104 -2.38 -3.80 2.47
N GLU A 105 -2.07 -4.47 3.58
CA GLU A 105 -2.49 -4.06 4.92
C GLU A 105 -1.39 -4.48 5.90
N SER A 106 -0.62 -3.52 6.41
CA SER A 106 0.55 -3.82 7.22
C SER A 106 0.89 -2.69 8.19
N GLY A 107 0.95 -3.00 9.48
CA GLY A 107 1.47 -2.10 10.51
C GLY A 107 3.01 -2.01 10.54
N GLY A 108 3.72 -2.84 9.76
CA GLY A 108 5.19 -2.83 9.73
C GLY A 108 5.81 -4.23 9.69
N VAL A 109 6.86 -4.47 10.50
CA VAL A 109 7.55 -5.76 10.61
C VAL A 109 7.32 -6.41 11.95
N ARG A 110 7.37 -7.73 12.02
CA ARG A 110 7.26 -8.50 13.26
C ARG A 110 8.56 -8.43 14.06
N LEU A 111 8.56 -7.66 15.13
CA LEU A 111 9.76 -7.46 15.95
C LEU A 111 10.22 -8.74 16.67
N HIS A 112 9.32 -9.65 17.00
CA HIS A 112 9.64 -10.92 17.67
C HIS A 112 10.34 -11.95 16.75
N GLU A 113 10.39 -11.72 15.45
CA GLU A 113 11.16 -12.49 14.48
C GLU A 113 12.53 -11.85 14.19
N ALA A 114 13.00 -10.95 15.04
CA ALA A 114 14.26 -10.22 14.93
C ALA A 114 14.42 -9.55 13.55
N ASN A 115 15.53 -9.77 12.86
CA ASN A 115 15.81 -9.16 11.57
C ASN A 115 15.11 -9.84 10.37
N ALA A 116 14.43 -10.97 10.60
CA ALA A 116 13.82 -11.72 9.50
C ALA A 116 12.77 -10.89 8.75
N GLY A 117 11.95 -10.11 9.47
CA GLY A 117 10.97 -9.21 8.86
C GLY A 117 11.61 -8.08 8.03
N LEU A 118 12.71 -7.49 8.49
CA LEU A 118 13.44 -6.44 7.77
C LEU A 118 14.08 -6.98 6.48
N ILE A 119 14.71 -8.16 6.57
CA ILE A 119 15.29 -8.84 5.42
C ILE A 119 14.18 -9.19 4.42
N ALA A 120 13.07 -9.73 4.91
CA ALA A 120 11.92 -10.10 4.09
C ALA A 120 11.38 -8.90 3.29
N VAL A 121 11.18 -7.75 3.94
CA VAL A 121 10.74 -6.51 3.26
C VAL A 121 11.73 -6.08 2.19
N SER A 122 13.03 -6.12 2.47
CA SER A 122 14.07 -5.76 1.49
C SER A 122 14.02 -6.65 0.26
N GLU A 123 13.84 -7.97 0.46
CA GLU A 123 13.72 -8.93 -0.64
C GLU A 123 12.40 -8.78 -1.42
N VAL A 124 11.28 -8.46 -0.75
CA VAL A 124 10.01 -8.14 -1.41
C VAL A 124 10.18 -6.91 -2.30
N MET A 125 10.80 -5.86 -1.79
CA MET A 125 11.07 -4.63 -2.56
C MET A 125 11.90 -4.93 -3.81
N ARG A 126 13.02 -5.65 -3.66
CA ARG A 126 13.89 -6.05 -4.76
C ARG A 126 13.11 -6.86 -5.81
N ALA A 127 12.38 -7.88 -5.38
CA ALA A 127 11.60 -8.73 -6.28
C ALA A 127 10.48 -7.97 -7.01
N LEU A 128 9.83 -7.00 -6.35
CA LEU A 128 8.82 -6.14 -6.97
C LEU A 128 9.43 -5.24 -8.05
N LEU A 129 10.60 -4.65 -7.78
CA LEU A 129 11.33 -3.85 -8.76
C LEU A 129 11.78 -4.70 -9.97
N ASP A 130 12.19 -5.95 -9.75
CA ASP A 130 12.53 -6.89 -10.84
C ASP A 130 11.29 -7.19 -11.71
N VAL A 131 10.11 -7.41 -11.11
CA VAL A 131 8.84 -7.63 -11.81
C VAL A 131 8.47 -6.40 -12.66
N ARG A 132 8.56 -5.21 -12.07
CA ARG A 132 8.34 -3.94 -12.76
C ARG A 132 9.33 -3.74 -13.91
N ALA A 133 10.63 -3.98 -13.68
CA ALA A 133 11.65 -3.89 -14.73
C ALA A 133 11.43 -4.87 -15.88
N ALA A 134 10.80 -6.01 -15.59
CA ALA A 134 10.42 -6.99 -16.61
C ALA A 134 9.17 -6.58 -17.42
N GLY A 135 8.57 -5.43 -17.17
CA GLY A 135 7.39 -4.91 -17.89
C GLY A 135 6.08 -5.60 -17.51
N ILE A 136 6.00 -6.17 -16.31
CA ILE A 136 4.75 -6.72 -15.75
C ILE A 136 4.13 -5.64 -14.88
N ALA A 137 2.89 -5.24 -15.15
CA ALA A 137 2.21 -4.21 -14.38
C ALA A 137 2.10 -4.61 -12.90
N THR A 138 2.41 -3.67 -12.00
CA THR A 138 2.37 -3.86 -10.55
C THR A 138 1.37 -2.90 -9.95
N VAL A 139 0.30 -3.43 -9.33
CA VAL A 139 -0.79 -2.66 -8.75
C VAL A 139 -0.86 -2.94 -7.25
N LEU A 140 -0.89 -1.89 -6.45
CA LEU A 140 -0.97 -2.00 -5.01
C LEU A 140 -2.23 -1.29 -4.50
N LEU A 141 -3.08 -2.04 -3.79
CA LEU A 141 -4.35 -1.57 -3.25
C LEU A 141 -4.22 -1.40 -1.75
N ILE A 142 -4.44 -0.20 -1.24
CA ILE A 142 -4.39 0.15 0.19
C ILE A 142 -5.78 0.58 0.64
N GLY A 143 -6.46 -0.26 1.42
CA GLY A 143 -7.81 0.01 1.87
C GLY A 143 -8.14 -0.65 3.21
N GLY A 144 -7.27 -1.51 3.74
CA GLY A 144 -7.50 -2.18 5.02
C GLY A 144 -7.42 -1.25 6.23
N GLU A 145 -8.10 -1.63 7.31
CA GLU A 145 -8.23 -0.85 8.55
C GLU A 145 -6.88 -0.51 9.20
N ASN A 146 -5.89 -1.42 9.13
CA ASN A 146 -4.56 -1.17 9.69
C ASN A 146 -3.69 -0.24 8.81
N GLY A 147 -4.11 0.07 7.57
CA GLY A 147 -3.32 0.85 6.64
C GLY A 147 -2.10 0.12 6.09
N CYS A 148 -1.14 0.87 5.53
CA CYS A 148 0.10 0.34 4.97
C CYS A 148 1.29 1.16 5.48
N PHE A 149 1.98 0.63 6.47
CA PHE A 149 3.06 1.31 7.18
C PHE A 149 4.37 0.52 7.15
N GLY A 150 5.43 1.15 7.68
CA GLY A 150 6.75 0.55 7.78
C GLY A 150 7.34 0.18 6.43
N GLY A 151 7.99 -0.95 6.37
CA GLY A 151 8.62 -1.44 5.15
C GLY A 151 7.66 -1.64 3.99
N MET A 152 6.42 -2.09 4.25
CA MET A 152 5.40 -2.21 3.20
C MET A 152 4.93 -0.86 2.67
N GLY A 153 4.97 0.20 3.48
CA GLY A 153 4.75 1.56 3.02
C GLY A 153 5.79 2.00 1.98
N ILE A 154 7.06 1.60 2.16
CA ILE A 154 8.12 1.85 1.16
C ILE A 154 7.91 0.96 -0.08
N VAL A 155 7.61 -0.34 0.10
CA VAL A 155 7.31 -1.26 -1.00
C VAL A 155 6.17 -0.75 -1.88
N ALA A 156 5.14 -0.15 -1.26
CA ALA A 156 4.00 0.40 -1.99
C ALA A 156 4.44 1.42 -3.06
N ARG A 157 5.40 2.28 -2.74
CA ARG A 157 5.92 3.29 -3.68
C ARG A 157 6.80 2.70 -4.79
N CYS A 158 7.17 1.43 -4.70
CA CYS A 158 7.89 0.72 -5.77
C CYS A 158 6.96 0.17 -6.86
N ALA A 159 5.64 0.14 -6.66
CA ALA A 159 4.67 -0.30 -7.65
C ALA A 159 4.46 0.72 -8.78
N ASP A 160 3.91 0.27 -9.92
CA ASP A 160 3.51 1.17 -11.01
C ASP A 160 2.29 2.01 -10.63
N THR A 161 1.35 1.43 -9.89
CA THR A 161 0.11 2.11 -9.48
C THR A 161 -0.22 1.82 -8.03
N VAL A 162 -0.45 2.88 -7.25
CA VAL A 162 -0.97 2.82 -5.88
C VAL A 162 -2.40 3.34 -5.88
N VAL A 163 -3.34 2.47 -5.49
CA VAL A 163 -4.76 2.79 -5.30
C VAL A 163 -5.03 2.88 -3.81
N MET A 164 -5.67 3.95 -3.37
CA MET A 164 -6.08 4.11 -1.97
C MET A 164 -7.54 4.49 -1.87
N SER A 165 -8.22 4.03 -0.82
CA SER A 165 -9.49 4.66 -0.45
C SER A 165 -9.24 5.99 0.27
N ASP A 166 -10.27 6.84 0.30
CA ASP A 166 -10.23 8.13 0.99
C ASP A 166 -9.97 7.99 2.49
N ILE A 167 -10.43 6.89 3.11
CA ILE A 167 -10.21 6.57 4.52
C ILE A 167 -8.96 5.71 4.78
N ALA A 168 -8.31 5.15 3.75
CA ALA A 168 -7.09 4.37 3.89
C ALA A 168 -5.94 5.22 4.44
N ARG A 169 -4.96 4.55 5.06
CA ARG A 169 -3.78 5.22 5.62
C ARG A 169 -2.49 4.62 5.04
N HIS A 170 -1.55 5.49 4.74
CA HIS A 170 -0.25 5.09 4.19
C HIS A 170 0.85 6.04 4.68
N ALA A 171 1.91 5.50 5.25
CA ALA A 171 3.13 6.24 5.59
C ALA A 171 4.31 5.28 5.83
N MET A 172 5.51 5.85 5.96
CA MET A 172 6.68 5.09 6.40
C MET A 172 6.58 4.72 7.88
N SER A 173 6.13 5.64 8.74
CA SER A 173 5.95 5.40 10.16
C SER A 173 4.47 5.40 10.54
N GLY A 174 4.06 4.42 11.35
CA GLY A 174 2.71 4.40 11.92
C GLY A 174 2.53 5.52 12.97
N PRO A 175 1.28 5.97 13.21
CA PRO A 175 0.99 7.03 14.17
C PRO A 175 1.58 6.79 15.56
N GLU A 176 1.45 5.57 16.08
CA GLU A 176 1.95 5.18 17.40
C GLU A 176 3.49 5.17 17.45
N VAL A 177 4.14 4.90 16.32
CA VAL A 177 5.61 4.95 16.22
C VAL A 177 6.09 6.39 16.27
N ILE A 178 5.40 7.31 15.60
CA ILE A 178 5.71 8.75 15.63
C ILE A 178 5.53 9.27 17.07
N GLU A 179 4.37 8.99 17.70
CA GLU A 179 4.10 9.39 19.08
C GLU A 179 5.15 8.86 20.05
N SER A 180 5.55 7.59 19.93
CA SER A 180 6.55 7.00 20.83
C SER A 180 7.95 7.59 20.65
N ALA A 181 8.27 8.09 19.46
CA ALA A 181 9.57 8.70 19.16
C ALA A 181 9.64 10.17 19.57
N HIS A 182 8.55 10.94 19.44
CA HIS A 182 8.53 12.40 19.56
C HIS A 182 7.61 12.91 20.68
N GLY A 183 6.73 12.06 21.20
CA GLY A 183 5.77 12.38 22.25
C GLY A 183 4.42 12.85 21.72
N ALA A 184 3.34 12.64 22.55
CA ALA A 184 1.98 13.02 22.19
C ALA A 184 1.79 14.55 22.00
N GLY A 185 2.69 15.36 22.54
CA GLY A 185 2.66 16.83 22.36
C GLY A 185 3.02 17.25 20.93
N GLU A 186 3.79 16.43 20.20
CA GLU A 186 4.13 16.67 18.79
C GLU A 186 3.18 15.93 17.86
N PHE A 187 2.85 14.68 18.17
CA PHE A 187 1.92 13.87 17.37
C PHE A 187 1.10 12.95 18.27
N ASP A 188 -0.18 13.26 18.47
CA ASP A 188 -1.12 12.40 19.22
C ASP A 188 -1.73 11.35 18.26
N SER A 189 -1.34 10.10 18.41
CA SER A 189 -1.85 8.98 17.61
C SER A 189 -3.34 8.70 17.82
N ARG A 190 -3.95 9.23 18.89
CA ARG A 190 -5.38 9.13 19.20
C ARG A 190 -6.19 10.26 18.55
N ASP A 191 -5.57 11.35 18.14
CA ASP A 191 -6.22 12.38 17.33
C ASP A 191 -6.46 11.83 15.92
N ARG A 192 -7.62 11.20 15.73
CA ARG A 192 -7.99 10.62 14.42
C ARG A 192 -7.96 11.65 13.30
N ALA A 193 -8.38 12.88 13.56
CA ALA A 193 -8.39 13.93 12.56
C ALA A 193 -6.96 14.28 12.12
N LEU A 194 -6.01 14.40 13.05
CA LEU A 194 -4.59 14.59 12.76
C LEU A 194 -4.03 13.40 11.97
N VAL A 195 -4.27 12.16 12.42
CA VAL A 195 -3.79 10.95 11.76
C VAL A 195 -4.24 10.88 10.31
N TRP A 196 -5.54 11.14 10.03
CA TRP A 196 -6.04 11.10 8.66
C TRP A 196 -5.56 12.27 7.80
N ARG A 197 -5.35 13.46 8.38
CA ARG A 197 -4.76 14.59 7.66
C ARG A 197 -3.31 14.37 7.25
N THR A 198 -2.57 13.52 7.98
CA THR A 198 -1.13 13.29 7.73
C THR A 198 -0.82 11.97 7.00
N THR A 199 -1.67 10.95 7.15
CA THR A 199 -1.43 9.62 6.56
C THR A 199 -2.55 9.15 5.65
N GLY A 200 -3.70 9.85 5.63
CA GLY A 200 -4.91 9.42 4.94
C GLY A 200 -4.84 9.49 3.41
N GLY A 201 -5.72 8.76 2.74
CA GLY A 201 -5.77 8.68 1.27
C GLY A 201 -5.95 10.03 0.60
N LYS A 202 -6.77 10.93 1.16
CA LYS A 202 -6.95 12.30 0.66
C LYS A 202 -5.64 13.09 0.68
N HIS A 203 -4.89 12.99 1.79
CA HIS A 203 -3.57 13.62 1.90
C HIS A 203 -2.60 13.03 0.87
N ARG A 204 -2.54 11.70 0.75
CA ARG A 204 -1.63 11.02 -0.20
C ARG A 204 -1.95 11.33 -1.66
N TRP A 205 -3.22 11.53 -1.98
CA TRP A 205 -3.64 12.01 -3.30
C TRP A 205 -3.16 13.43 -3.58
N LEU A 206 -3.39 14.35 -2.65
CA LEU A 206 -2.99 15.76 -2.80
C LEU A 206 -1.46 15.93 -2.82
N SER A 207 -0.71 15.09 -2.10
CA SER A 207 0.75 15.11 -2.05
C SER A 207 1.44 14.24 -3.13
N GLY A 208 0.69 13.46 -3.92
CA GLY A 208 1.21 12.69 -5.04
C GLY A 208 1.70 11.27 -4.69
N ASP A 209 1.43 10.77 -3.48
CA ASP A 209 1.78 9.40 -3.06
C ASP A 209 0.71 8.35 -3.41
N CYS A 210 -0.44 8.78 -3.88
CA CYS A 210 -1.54 7.94 -4.36
C CYS A 210 -1.80 8.25 -5.83
N ASP A 211 -1.87 7.24 -6.67
CA ASP A 211 -2.13 7.39 -8.11
C ASP A 211 -3.63 7.39 -8.45
N VAL A 212 -4.41 6.64 -7.68
CA VAL A 212 -5.88 6.56 -7.83
C VAL A 212 -6.53 6.61 -6.47
N LEU A 213 -7.34 7.64 -6.22
CA LEU A 213 -8.15 7.78 -5.02
C LEU A 213 -9.56 7.24 -5.31
N VAL A 214 -10.07 6.34 -4.48
CA VAL A 214 -11.39 5.73 -4.59
C VAL A 214 -12.17 5.88 -3.29
N ASP A 215 -13.48 5.65 -3.35
CA ASP A 215 -14.30 5.48 -2.15
C ASP A 215 -13.97 4.15 -1.45
N ASP A 216 -14.32 4.01 -0.17
CA ASP A 216 -14.17 2.75 0.57
C ASP A 216 -15.25 1.73 0.14
N ASP A 217 -15.16 1.29 -1.11
CA ASP A 217 -16.09 0.39 -1.77
C ASP A 217 -15.35 -0.67 -2.60
N PRO A 218 -15.63 -1.97 -2.43
CA PRO A 218 -14.97 -3.03 -3.17
C PRO A 218 -15.18 -2.95 -4.69
N VAL A 219 -16.30 -2.38 -5.16
CA VAL A 219 -16.55 -2.19 -6.60
C VAL A 219 -15.62 -1.12 -7.15
N ALA A 220 -15.42 -0.01 -6.40
CA ALA A 220 -14.52 1.06 -6.78
C ALA A 220 -13.05 0.58 -6.81
N PHE A 221 -12.61 -0.19 -5.82
CA PHE A 221 -11.29 -0.81 -5.81
C PHE A 221 -11.08 -1.77 -6.99
N ARG A 222 -12.08 -2.63 -7.28
CA ARG A 222 -12.00 -3.54 -8.43
C ARG A 222 -11.89 -2.77 -9.75
N ALA A 223 -12.70 -1.73 -9.95
CA ALA A 223 -12.68 -0.91 -11.16
C ALA A 223 -11.30 -0.24 -11.34
N ALA A 224 -10.75 0.34 -10.27
CA ALA A 224 -9.41 0.93 -10.28
C ALA A 224 -8.32 -0.10 -10.57
N ALA A 225 -8.39 -1.30 -9.97
CA ALA A 225 -7.45 -2.37 -10.24
C ALA A 225 -7.49 -2.82 -11.70
N VAL A 226 -8.68 -2.95 -12.29
CA VAL A 226 -8.84 -3.29 -13.72
C VAL A 226 -8.22 -2.22 -14.61
N ALA A 227 -8.48 -0.95 -14.34
CA ALA A 227 -7.91 0.17 -15.11
C ALA A 227 -6.37 0.22 -15.01
N ALA A 228 -5.81 -0.23 -13.89
CA ALA A 228 -4.37 -0.24 -13.66
C ALA A 228 -3.62 -1.41 -14.32
N LEU A 229 -4.31 -2.44 -14.85
CA LEU A 229 -3.66 -3.62 -15.46
C LEU A 229 -2.81 -3.27 -16.70
N ASP A 230 -3.11 -2.17 -17.38
CA ASP A 230 -2.38 -1.71 -18.56
C ASP A 230 -1.41 -0.56 -18.25
N VAL A 231 -1.33 -0.14 -16.98
CA VAL A 231 -0.41 0.91 -16.57
C VAL A 231 0.94 0.30 -16.25
N HIS A 232 1.92 0.64 -17.07
CA HIS A 232 3.32 0.31 -16.82
C HIS A 232 4.17 1.58 -16.82
N ARG A 233 4.88 1.82 -15.72
CA ARG A 233 5.74 2.99 -15.54
C ARG A 233 7.19 2.54 -15.38
N PRO A 234 7.97 2.47 -16.47
CA PRO A 234 9.36 2.01 -16.41
C PRO A 234 10.19 2.93 -15.51
N MET A 235 11.09 2.35 -14.74
CA MET A 235 12.03 3.09 -13.90
C MET A 235 13.17 3.66 -14.76
N THR A 236 12.90 4.80 -15.38
CA THR A 236 13.90 5.57 -16.15
C THR A 236 14.56 6.63 -15.27
N LEU A 237 15.68 7.18 -15.72
CA LEU A 237 16.32 8.31 -15.05
C LEU A 237 15.35 9.51 -14.92
N ASP A 238 14.57 9.79 -15.97
CA ASP A 238 13.57 10.86 -15.96
C ASP A 238 12.45 10.59 -14.93
N ALA A 239 12.03 9.33 -14.77
CA ALA A 239 11.05 8.95 -13.74
C ALA A 239 11.61 9.20 -12.33
N LEU A 240 12.88 8.84 -12.08
CA LEU A 240 13.55 9.09 -10.82
C LEU A 240 13.75 10.59 -10.54
N GLN A 241 14.08 11.37 -11.57
CA GLN A 241 14.20 12.83 -11.45
C GLN A 241 12.85 13.48 -11.11
N ARG A 242 11.74 13.03 -11.72
CA ARG A 242 10.39 13.51 -11.38
C ARG A 242 10.00 13.16 -9.95
N GLU A 243 10.28 11.94 -9.49
CA GLU A 243 10.03 11.55 -8.10
C GLU A 243 10.87 12.37 -7.13
N SER A 244 12.15 12.61 -7.43
CA SER A 244 13.02 13.49 -6.65
C SER A 244 12.48 14.92 -6.60
N ALA A 245 11.98 15.46 -7.71
CA ALA A 245 11.38 16.78 -7.76
C ALA A 245 10.07 16.87 -6.97
N LEU A 246 9.27 15.79 -6.96
CA LEU A 246 8.05 15.70 -6.13
C LEU A 246 8.39 15.68 -4.64
N LEU A 247 9.41 14.91 -4.26
CA LEU A 247 9.91 14.87 -2.87
C LEU A 247 10.44 16.25 -2.44
N GLN A 248 11.20 16.94 -3.31
CA GLN A 248 11.71 18.28 -3.05
C GLN A 248 10.58 19.30 -2.90
N LEU A 249 9.58 19.26 -3.80
CA LEU A 249 8.39 20.13 -3.70
C LEU A 249 7.70 19.95 -2.34
N ARG A 250 7.55 18.73 -1.86
CA ARG A 250 6.94 18.44 -0.54
C ARG A 250 7.82 18.97 0.58
N ALA A 251 9.13 18.72 0.55
CA ALA A 251 10.06 19.18 1.56
C ALA A 251 10.09 20.72 1.65
N ASP A 252 10.12 21.40 0.52
CA ASP A 252 10.12 22.87 0.46
C ASP A 252 8.78 23.49 0.92
N THR A 253 7.68 22.70 0.77
CA THR A 253 6.33 23.14 1.11
C THR A 253 5.97 22.86 2.57
N ASP A 254 6.47 21.74 3.11
CA ASP A 254 6.14 21.27 4.46
C ASP A 254 6.63 22.26 5.55
N GLY A 255 7.78 22.87 5.35
CA GLY A 255 8.35 23.82 6.32
C GLY A 255 8.63 23.14 7.67
N ASP A 256 8.80 23.96 8.70
CA ASP A 256 9.00 23.47 10.07
C ASP A 256 7.64 23.12 10.71
N ASN A 257 7.21 21.85 10.62
CA ASN A 257 6.00 21.31 11.26
C ASN A 257 4.68 21.97 10.81
N ALA A 258 4.49 22.20 9.51
CA ALA A 258 3.22 22.69 9.00
C ALA A 258 2.11 21.62 9.13
N ASP A 259 0.95 22.00 9.68
CA ASP A 259 -0.26 21.15 9.62
C ASP A 259 -0.61 20.89 8.14
N ALA A 260 -1.22 19.72 7.87
CA ALA A 260 -1.63 19.35 6.53
C ALA A 260 -2.51 20.41 5.83
N PHE A 261 -3.31 21.17 6.56
CA PHE A 261 -4.08 22.29 6.01
C PHE A 261 -3.16 23.36 5.40
N GLU A 262 -2.06 23.64 6.07
CA GLU A 262 -1.07 24.63 5.60
C GLU A 262 -0.32 24.07 4.38
N LEU A 263 0.10 22.81 4.43
CA LEU A 263 0.72 22.12 3.31
C LEU A 263 -0.20 22.13 2.08
N TRP A 264 -1.46 21.73 2.22
CA TRP A 264 -2.41 21.72 1.11
C TRP A 264 -2.63 23.13 0.54
N THR A 265 -2.73 24.16 1.40
CA THR A 265 -2.85 25.55 0.96
C THR A 265 -1.63 25.98 0.16
N ARG A 266 -0.41 25.69 0.63
CA ARG A 266 0.84 25.99 -0.07
C ARG A 266 0.96 25.26 -1.40
N LEU A 267 0.44 24.04 -1.49
CA LEU A 267 0.33 23.27 -2.74
C LEU A 267 -0.71 23.85 -3.72
N GLY A 268 -1.58 24.76 -3.28
CA GLY A 268 -2.59 25.42 -4.12
C GLY A 268 -4.03 24.96 -3.95
N VAL A 269 -4.33 24.24 -2.85
CA VAL A 269 -5.73 23.90 -2.50
C VAL A 269 -6.36 25.11 -1.81
N HIS A 270 -7.34 25.75 -2.45
CA HIS A 270 -7.92 27.01 -1.97
C HIS A 270 -8.70 26.87 -0.66
N ASP A 271 -9.48 25.80 -0.50
CA ASP A 271 -10.25 25.51 0.72
C ASP A 271 -9.72 24.21 1.37
N ALA A 272 -8.51 24.31 1.92
CA ALA A 272 -7.86 23.18 2.54
C ALA A 272 -8.64 22.63 3.76
N ARG A 273 -9.36 23.49 4.49
CA ARG A 273 -10.11 23.10 5.68
C ARG A 273 -11.34 22.24 5.37
N ALA A 274 -11.91 22.36 4.17
CA ALA A 274 -13.03 21.52 3.73
C ALA A 274 -12.60 20.10 3.31
N VAL A 275 -11.34 19.87 2.97
CA VAL A 275 -10.83 18.58 2.44
C VAL A 275 -11.22 17.36 3.27
N PRO A 276 -11.16 17.37 4.62
CA PRO A 276 -11.55 16.20 5.43
C PRO A 276 -13.00 15.78 5.21
N ASP A 277 -13.90 16.72 4.96
CA ASP A 277 -15.36 16.49 4.85
C ASP A 277 -15.82 16.21 3.41
N LEU A 278 -14.92 16.33 2.42
CA LEU A 278 -15.25 16.09 1.01
C LEU A 278 -15.22 14.59 0.68
N GLU A 279 -16.14 14.15 -0.17
CA GLU A 279 -16.11 12.83 -0.80
C GLU A 279 -14.92 12.69 -1.75
N ALA A 280 -14.51 11.45 -2.05
CA ALA A 280 -13.34 11.18 -2.88
C ALA A 280 -13.37 11.86 -4.24
N ASP A 281 -14.53 11.92 -4.90
CA ASP A 281 -14.72 12.60 -6.18
C ASP A 281 -14.35 14.09 -6.13
N ALA A 282 -14.82 14.78 -5.09
CA ALA A 282 -14.51 16.19 -4.90
C ALA A 282 -13.02 16.41 -4.62
N VAL A 283 -12.41 15.54 -3.81
CA VAL A 283 -10.97 15.62 -3.52
C VAL A 283 -10.13 15.33 -4.76
N ARG A 284 -10.57 14.41 -5.65
CA ARG A 284 -9.87 14.13 -6.92
C ARG A 284 -9.74 15.38 -7.79
N ALA A 285 -10.75 16.24 -7.79
CA ALA A 285 -10.73 17.48 -8.55
C ALA A 285 -9.79 18.55 -7.98
N LEU A 286 -9.37 18.41 -6.72
CA LEU A 286 -8.49 19.37 -6.03
C LEU A 286 -7.00 19.09 -6.20
N ARG A 287 -6.60 18.01 -6.93
CA ARG A 287 -5.19 17.67 -7.05
C ARG A 287 -4.38 18.84 -7.60
N PRO A 288 -3.33 19.31 -6.88
CA PRO A 288 -2.54 20.44 -7.30
C PRO A 288 -1.88 20.21 -8.68
N VAL A 289 -1.88 21.22 -9.54
CA VAL A 289 -1.32 21.11 -10.91
C VAL A 289 0.16 20.72 -10.88
N SER A 290 0.95 21.31 -9.97
CA SER A 290 2.36 20.98 -9.79
C SER A 290 2.57 19.52 -9.41
N VAL A 291 1.75 18.99 -8.50
CA VAL A 291 1.78 17.58 -8.09
C VAL A 291 1.36 16.68 -9.25
N ALA A 292 0.29 17.03 -9.97
CA ALA A 292 -0.20 16.25 -11.10
C ALA A 292 0.83 16.18 -12.24
N ALA A 293 1.51 17.27 -12.53
CA ALA A 293 2.54 17.33 -13.57
C ALA A 293 3.75 16.44 -13.26
N LEU A 294 4.18 16.39 -12.00
CA LEU A 294 5.29 15.53 -11.57
C LEU A 294 4.89 14.07 -11.43
N ALA A 295 3.71 13.78 -10.86
CA ALA A 295 3.27 12.42 -10.59
C ALA A 295 2.87 11.65 -11.86
N ASN A 296 2.26 12.31 -12.86
CA ASN A 296 1.74 11.64 -14.06
C ASN A 296 2.78 11.54 -15.19
N GLY A 297 3.94 12.18 -15.07
CA GLY A 297 4.94 12.26 -16.15
C GLY A 297 4.32 12.98 -17.34
N GLY A 298 4.59 14.24 -17.55
CA GLY A 298 3.96 15.00 -18.64
C GLY A 298 3.77 14.19 -19.91
N ALA A 299 2.57 14.25 -20.43
CA ALA A 299 2.19 13.65 -21.71
C ALA A 299 3.01 14.27 -22.85
#